data_4711eff591846211e1bf23f23718aac1
#
_entry.id   4711eff591846211e1bf23f23718aac1
#
_cell.length_a   1.000
_cell.length_b   1.000
_cell.length_c   1.000
_cell.angle_alpha   90.00
_cell.angle_beta   90.00
_cell.angle_gamma   90.00
#
_symmetry.space_group_name_H-M   'P 1'
#
loop_
_entity.id
_entity.type
_entity.pdbx_description
1 polymer ?
#
loop_
_entity_poly.entity_id
_entity_poly.type
_entity_poly.pdbx_seq_one_letter_code
_entity_poly.pdbx_strand_id
1 'polypeptide(L)'
;MLNNLWVVAIARPSTTHAEERLVVPISREEFADAYPTLFHISLAQDMRQVMRHGLLSTSALLDRCEVVGEQRFNIESCPRPRSVRISHSVHGDFLINDQAPMNAAALSKCLIDLSPEQWCRSLNRRVFFWPTQGRLAKHIGASLAAGRPKIVFSFETRSVFNVLDFNSFEFSAINSGNTMRKAAARGSSTFLKASDYPFQERRKRRGLGDAIAEVTYPYAVTSSQLAAICMTSKIVLHPRPA
;
A
#
# COMPACT_ATOMS: atom_id res chain seq x y z
N MET A 1 71.82 -18.51 27.55
CA MET A 1 70.62 -18.09 28.17
C MET A 1 69.95 -17.07 27.21
N LEU A 2 68.99 -17.51 26.44
CA LEU A 2 68.30 -16.70 25.42
C LEU A 2 66.89 -16.39 25.94
N ASN A 3 66.63 -15.10 26.25
CA ASN A 3 65.31 -14.61 26.67
C ASN A 3 64.42 -14.43 25.45
N ASN A 4 63.39 -15.25 25.32
CA ASN A 4 62.32 -15.07 24.36
C ASN A 4 61.30 -14.03 24.88
N LEU A 5 61.30 -12.83 24.33
CA LEU A 5 60.24 -11.84 24.49
C LEU A 5 59.11 -12.17 23.52
N TRP A 6 57.96 -12.59 24.03
CA TRP A 6 56.74 -12.69 23.25
C TRP A 6 56.09 -11.29 23.19
N VAL A 7 56.02 -10.72 22.01
CA VAL A 7 55.21 -9.50 21.75
C VAL A 7 53.77 -9.95 21.48
N VAL A 8 52.89 -9.70 22.44
CA VAL A 8 51.44 -9.88 22.26
C VAL A 8 50.92 -8.67 21.50
N ALA A 9 50.55 -8.87 20.21
CA ALA A 9 49.84 -7.89 19.43
C ALA A 9 48.41 -7.79 19.93
N ILE A 10 48.07 -6.70 20.62
CA ILE A 10 46.70 -6.37 21.01
C ILE A 10 46.01 -5.86 19.74
N ALA A 11 45.13 -6.70 19.15
CA ALA A 11 44.24 -6.28 18.08
C ALA A 11 43.27 -5.22 18.64
N ARG A 12 43.33 -4.04 18.07
CA ARG A 12 42.32 -2.99 18.36
C ARG A 12 40.98 -3.44 17.76
N PRO A 13 39.86 -3.34 18.50
CA PRO A 13 38.57 -3.60 17.92
C PRO A 13 38.28 -2.50 16.88
N SER A 14 38.03 -2.88 15.64
CA SER A 14 37.52 -1.99 14.60
C SER A 14 36.09 -1.63 14.95
N THR A 15 35.88 -0.50 15.60
CA THR A 15 34.57 0.13 15.74
C THR A 15 34.16 0.67 14.38
N THR A 16 33.51 -0.15 13.58
CA THR A 16 32.68 0.33 12.48
C THR A 16 31.47 0.98 13.11
N HIS A 17 31.56 2.27 13.41
CA HIS A 17 30.38 3.08 13.62
C HIS A 17 29.59 3.09 12.30
N ALA A 18 28.57 2.24 12.20
CA ALA A 18 27.50 2.48 11.27
C ALA A 18 26.90 3.83 11.70
N GLU A 19 27.16 4.88 10.93
CA GLU A 19 26.45 6.15 11.09
C GLU A 19 24.95 5.82 11.00
N GLU A 20 24.24 5.83 12.12
CA GLU A 20 22.79 5.83 12.15
C GLU A 20 22.35 7.05 11.34
N ARG A 21 21.98 6.83 10.09
CA ARG A 21 21.39 7.89 9.26
C ARG A 21 20.10 8.33 9.92
N LEU A 22 20.14 9.48 10.55
CA LEU A 22 18.94 10.13 11.08
C LEU A 22 17.95 10.32 9.93
N VAL A 23 16.87 9.52 9.96
CA VAL A 23 15.75 9.71 9.04
C VAL A 23 15.04 10.98 9.47
N VAL A 24 15.02 11.99 8.61
CA VAL A 24 14.20 13.19 8.84
C VAL A 24 12.77 12.84 8.45
N PRO A 25 11.83 12.80 9.42
CA PRO A 25 10.44 12.49 9.16
C PRO A 25 9.83 13.50 8.19
N ILE A 26 8.93 13.04 7.32
CA ILE A 26 8.09 13.96 6.55
C ILE A 26 6.97 14.48 7.44
N SER A 27 6.79 15.81 7.50
CA SER A 27 5.66 16.40 8.22
C SER A 27 4.35 16.24 7.42
N ARG A 28 3.24 16.37 8.11
CA ARG A 28 1.90 16.40 7.54
C ARG A 28 1.76 17.50 6.49
N GLU A 29 2.25 18.69 6.80
CA GLU A 29 2.21 19.88 5.95
C GLU A 29 3.08 19.68 4.71
N GLU A 30 4.31 19.22 4.90
CA GLU A 30 5.23 18.93 3.80
C GLU A 30 4.66 17.88 2.85
N PHE A 31 4.04 16.83 3.40
CA PHE A 31 3.38 15.82 2.57
C PHE A 31 2.22 16.41 1.77
N ALA A 32 1.34 17.21 2.40
CA ALA A 32 0.19 17.81 1.75
C ALA A 32 0.57 18.81 0.66
N ASP A 33 1.68 19.54 0.85
CA ASP A 33 2.24 20.45 -0.16
C ASP A 33 2.83 19.67 -1.34
N ALA A 34 3.53 18.57 -1.06
CA ALA A 34 4.14 17.73 -2.08
C ALA A 34 3.11 16.95 -2.89
N TYR A 35 2.02 16.52 -2.25
CA TYR A 35 0.95 15.70 -2.81
C TYR A 35 -0.42 16.26 -2.45
N PRO A 36 -0.88 17.35 -3.10
CA PRO A 36 -2.12 18.04 -2.73
C PRO A 36 -3.38 17.20 -2.94
N THR A 37 -3.29 16.13 -3.73
CA THR A 37 -4.40 15.22 -4.00
C THR A 37 -3.96 13.76 -3.80
N LEU A 38 -4.75 13.02 -3.04
CA LEU A 38 -4.69 11.56 -2.96
C LEU A 38 -5.80 10.94 -3.80
N PHE A 39 -5.47 9.84 -4.47
CA PHE A 39 -6.42 9.13 -5.33
C PHE A 39 -6.70 7.73 -4.79
N HIS A 40 -7.97 7.30 -4.86
CA HIS A 40 -8.37 5.91 -4.59
C HIS A 40 -9.16 5.36 -5.77
N ILE A 41 -9.02 4.07 -6.05
CA ILE A 41 -9.69 3.40 -7.16
C ILE A 41 -10.57 2.27 -6.62
N SER A 42 -11.82 2.26 -7.07
CA SER A 42 -12.75 1.15 -6.86
C SER A 42 -13.38 0.70 -8.18
N LEU A 43 -14.12 -0.40 -8.17
CA LEU A 43 -15.00 -0.72 -9.29
C LEU A 43 -16.16 0.28 -9.32
N ALA A 44 -16.56 0.72 -10.51
CA ALA A 44 -17.67 1.67 -10.64
C ALA A 44 -18.98 1.14 -10.04
N GLN A 45 -19.23 -0.17 -10.14
CA GLN A 45 -20.39 -0.83 -9.54
C GLN A 45 -20.41 -0.77 -8.01
N ASP A 46 -19.27 -0.61 -7.34
CA ASP A 46 -19.16 -0.60 -5.88
C ASP A 46 -19.36 0.81 -5.28
N MET A 47 -19.64 1.82 -6.12
CA MET A 47 -19.82 3.20 -5.65
C MET A 47 -20.84 3.32 -4.51
N ARG A 48 -21.98 2.63 -4.62
CA ARG A 48 -23.02 2.63 -3.55
C ARG A 48 -22.47 2.04 -2.25
N GLN A 49 -21.69 0.98 -2.34
CA GLN A 49 -21.09 0.33 -1.17
C GLN A 49 -20.02 1.23 -0.53
N VAL A 50 -19.21 1.92 -1.33
CA VAL A 50 -18.26 2.91 -0.83
C VAL A 50 -18.97 4.04 -0.10
N MET A 51 -20.03 4.60 -0.66
CA MET A 51 -20.80 5.69 -0.01
C MET A 51 -21.49 5.22 1.28
N ARG A 52 -21.97 3.97 1.31
CA ARG A 52 -22.67 3.41 2.48
C ARG A 52 -21.74 2.98 3.59
N HIS A 53 -20.58 2.41 3.26
CA HIS A 53 -19.70 1.73 4.22
C HIS A 53 -18.35 2.39 4.40
N GLY A 54 -17.96 3.36 3.54
CA GLY A 54 -16.66 3.95 3.46
C GLY A 54 -15.68 3.13 2.59
N LEU A 55 -14.40 3.45 2.71
CA LEU A 55 -13.35 2.69 2.05
C LEU A 55 -12.92 1.54 2.97
N LEU A 56 -13.25 0.32 2.59
CA LEU A 56 -12.91 -0.87 3.35
C LEU A 56 -11.70 -1.56 2.73
N SER A 57 -10.74 -1.94 3.56
CA SER A 57 -9.76 -2.94 3.17
C SER A 57 -10.45 -4.29 2.95
N THR A 58 -9.78 -5.25 2.30
CA THR A 58 -10.34 -6.60 2.17
C THR A 58 -10.65 -7.20 3.54
N SER A 59 -9.75 -7.08 4.52
CA SER A 59 -9.98 -7.59 5.88
C SER A 59 -11.18 -6.97 6.54
N ALA A 60 -11.33 -5.64 6.46
CA ALA A 60 -12.49 -4.93 7.02
C ALA A 60 -13.82 -5.34 6.36
N LEU A 61 -13.78 -5.62 5.05
CA LEU A 61 -14.94 -6.11 4.33
C LEU A 61 -15.31 -7.54 4.77
N LEU A 62 -14.32 -8.42 4.93
CA LEU A 62 -14.54 -9.79 5.40
C LEU A 62 -15.10 -9.81 6.82
N ASP A 63 -14.59 -8.94 7.72
CA ASP A 63 -15.11 -8.80 9.08
C ASP A 63 -16.57 -8.32 9.06
N ARG A 64 -16.88 -7.31 8.23
CA ARG A 64 -18.24 -6.78 8.07
C ARG A 64 -19.24 -7.82 7.56
N CYS A 65 -18.77 -8.70 6.68
CA CYS A 65 -19.59 -9.77 6.11
C CYS A 65 -19.47 -11.10 6.88
N GLU A 66 -18.86 -11.09 8.06
CA GLU A 66 -18.71 -12.25 8.96
C GLU A 66 -18.08 -13.47 8.27
N VAL A 67 -17.22 -13.21 7.27
CA VAL A 67 -16.51 -14.28 6.54
C VAL A 67 -15.41 -14.85 7.41
N VAL A 68 -15.46 -16.16 7.66
CA VAL A 68 -14.54 -16.89 8.55
C VAL A 68 -13.99 -18.17 7.88
N GLY A 69 -13.13 -18.88 8.56
CA GLY A 69 -12.63 -20.19 8.16
C GLY A 69 -11.83 -20.19 6.86
N GLU A 70 -11.97 -21.25 6.09
CA GLU A 70 -11.22 -21.49 4.87
C GLU A 70 -11.50 -20.45 3.77
N GLN A 71 -12.75 -20.00 3.65
CA GLN A 71 -13.11 -18.95 2.71
C GLN A 71 -12.34 -17.65 2.99
N ARG A 72 -12.28 -17.24 4.26
CA ARG A 72 -11.48 -16.08 4.66
C ARG A 72 -10.00 -16.28 4.37
N PHE A 73 -9.45 -17.43 4.72
CA PHE A 73 -8.05 -17.74 4.47
C PHE A 73 -7.69 -17.61 2.99
N ASN A 74 -8.51 -18.18 2.10
CA ASN A 74 -8.30 -18.13 0.66
C ASN A 74 -8.37 -16.72 0.08
N ILE A 75 -9.20 -15.84 0.66
CA ILE A 75 -9.34 -14.45 0.20
C ILE A 75 -8.24 -13.55 0.78
N GLU A 76 -7.94 -13.69 2.07
CA GLU A 76 -7.08 -12.75 2.79
C GLU A 76 -5.60 -13.14 2.74
N SER A 77 -5.29 -14.46 2.71
CA SER A 77 -3.95 -15.00 2.90
C SER A 77 -3.33 -15.60 1.64
N CYS A 78 -4.09 -15.72 0.55
CA CYS A 78 -3.60 -16.23 -0.72
C CYS A 78 -3.68 -15.17 -1.82
N PRO A 79 -2.78 -15.21 -2.84
CA PRO A 79 -2.94 -14.38 -4.03
C PRO A 79 -4.27 -14.71 -4.73
N ARG A 80 -5.06 -13.69 -5.07
CA ARG A 80 -6.35 -13.85 -5.75
C ARG A 80 -6.20 -13.68 -7.26
N PRO A 81 -6.21 -14.75 -8.05
CA PRO A 81 -6.10 -14.66 -9.51
C PRO A 81 -7.39 -14.16 -10.16
N ARG A 82 -8.51 -14.25 -9.44
CA ARG A 82 -9.84 -13.79 -9.90
C ARG A 82 -10.54 -13.01 -8.80
N SER A 83 -11.45 -12.11 -9.20
CA SER A 83 -12.31 -11.39 -8.25
C SER A 83 -13.25 -12.37 -7.54
N VAL A 84 -13.55 -12.06 -6.27
CA VAL A 84 -14.43 -12.88 -5.43
C VAL A 84 -15.65 -12.06 -5.03
N ARG A 85 -16.84 -12.60 -5.26
CA ARG A 85 -18.10 -12.00 -4.79
C ARG A 85 -18.40 -12.49 -3.38
N ILE A 86 -18.76 -11.55 -2.52
CA ILE A 86 -19.28 -11.78 -1.17
C ILE A 86 -20.67 -11.18 -1.11
N SER A 87 -21.64 -11.96 -0.67
CA SER A 87 -23.03 -11.53 -0.45
C SER A 87 -23.36 -11.59 1.03
N HIS A 88 -23.95 -10.53 1.56
CA HIS A 88 -24.40 -10.48 2.94
C HIS A 88 -25.81 -9.88 3.02
N SER A 89 -26.70 -10.51 3.79
CA SER A 89 -28.13 -10.16 3.85
C SER A 89 -28.40 -8.71 4.26
N VAL A 90 -27.58 -8.15 5.17
CA VAL A 90 -27.73 -6.77 5.68
C VAL A 90 -26.87 -5.78 4.89
N HIS A 91 -25.65 -6.17 4.52
CA HIS A 91 -24.67 -5.26 3.93
C HIS A 91 -24.68 -5.24 2.40
N GLY A 92 -25.35 -6.22 1.77
CA GLY A 92 -25.46 -6.36 0.32
C GLY A 92 -24.26 -7.06 -0.29
N ASP A 93 -24.10 -6.90 -1.61
CA ASP A 93 -23.07 -7.58 -2.40
C ASP A 93 -21.82 -6.73 -2.54
N PHE A 94 -20.68 -7.37 -2.43
CA PHE A 94 -19.36 -6.80 -2.66
C PHE A 94 -18.59 -7.61 -3.69
N LEU A 95 -17.77 -6.96 -4.49
CA LEU A 95 -16.82 -7.62 -5.36
C LEU A 95 -15.38 -7.28 -4.93
N ILE A 96 -14.70 -8.27 -4.33
CA ILE A 96 -13.29 -8.14 -3.99
C ILE A 96 -12.47 -8.33 -5.27
N ASN A 97 -11.65 -7.33 -5.62
CA ASN A 97 -10.82 -7.38 -6.82
C ASN A 97 -9.80 -8.52 -6.76
N ASP A 98 -9.45 -9.04 -7.96
CA ASP A 98 -8.28 -9.88 -8.10
C ASP A 98 -6.98 -9.10 -7.76
N GLN A 99 -5.91 -9.85 -7.56
CA GLN A 99 -4.56 -9.33 -7.32
C GLN A 99 -3.62 -9.69 -8.49
N ALA A 100 -4.18 -9.98 -9.67
CA ALA A 100 -3.37 -10.22 -10.85
C ALA A 100 -2.52 -8.97 -11.17
N PRO A 101 -1.25 -9.12 -11.58
CA PRO A 101 -0.57 -10.37 -11.97
C PRO A 101 0.24 -11.04 -10.84
N MET A 102 -0.07 -10.81 -9.56
CA MET A 102 0.63 -11.45 -8.45
C MET A 102 0.39 -12.96 -8.46
N ASN A 103 1.46 -13.74 -8.37
CA ASN A 103 1.38 -15.19 -8.19
C ASN A 103 2.33 -15.64 -7.07
N ALA A 104 2.04 -16.78 -6.45
CA ALA A 104 2.75 -17.27 -5.27
C ALA A 104 4.25 -17.51 -5.54
N ALA A 105 4.61 -18.12 -6.68
CA ALA A 105 5.99 -18.44 -7.00
C ALA A 105 6.84 -17.18 -7.25
N ALA A 106 6.29 -16.16 -7.94
CA ALA A 106 6.97 -14.90 -8.16
C ALA A 106 7.06 -14.09 -6.86
N LEU A 107 6.02 -14.15 -6.02
CA LEU A 107 5.98 -13.49 -4.71
C LEU A 107 7.07 -14.03 -3.79
N SER A 108 7.19 -15.35 -3.64
CA SER A 108 8.20 -15.99 -2.78
C SER A 108 9.64 -15.60 -3.14
N LYS A 109 9.90 -15.29 -4.42
CA LYS A 109 11.25 -14.87 -4.87
C LYS A 109 11.63 -13.44 -4.47
N CYS A 110 10.68 -12.60 -4.13
CA CYS A 110 10.92 -11.19 -3.78
C CYS A 110 10.61 -10.85 -2.32
N LEU A 111 10.13 -11.82 -1.54
CA LEU A 111 9.95 -11.66 -0.09
C LEU A 111 11.28 -11.81 0.63
N ILE A 112 11.51 -10.96 1.66
CA ILE A 112 12.74 -10.95 2.45
C ILE A 112 12.52 -11.69 3.78
N ASP A 113 11.45 -11.33 4.51
CA ASP A 113 11.25 -11.68 5.92
C ASP A 113 9.80 -12.07 6.26
N LEU A 114 8.92 -12.13 5.27
CA LEU A 114 7.54 -12.54 5.41
C LEU A 114 7.23 -13.77 4.57
N SER A 115 6.31 -14.61 5.03
CA SER A 115 5.74 -15.65 4.18
C SER A 115 4.76 -15.02 3.15
N PRO A 116 4.44 -15.73 2.04
CA PRO A 116 3.43 -15.28 1.09
C PRO A 116 2.08 -14.96 1.74
N GLU A 117 1.65 -15.77 2.71
CA GLU A 117 0.40 -15.57 3.45
C GLU A 117 0.45 -14.30 4.32
N GLN A 118 1.55 -14.08 5.03
CA GLN A 118 1.76 -12.88 5.84
C GLN A 118 1.76 -11.62 4.96
N TRP A 119 2.39 -11.70 3.78
CA TRP A 119 2.39 -10.61 2.81
C TRP A 119 0.99 -10.31 2.29
N CYS A 120 0.24 -11.32 1.85
CA CYS A 120 -1.15 -11.16 1.39
C CYS A 120 -2.03 -10.53 2.47
N ARG A 121 -1.95 -11.00 3.72
CA ARG A 121 -2.65 -10.38 4.85
C ARG A 121 -2.24 -8.94 5.08
N SER A 122 -0.95 -8.65 4.98
CA SER A 122 -0.43 -7.28 5.12
C SER A 122 -1.07 -6.35 4.09
N LEU A 123 -1.16 -6.74 2.82
CA LEU A 123 -1.84 -5.96 1.78
C LEU A 123 -3.34 -5.83 2.03
N ASN A 124 -4.00 -6.93 2.39
CA ASN A 124 -5.44 -6.99 2.54
C ASN A 124 -5.98 -6.23 3.76
N ARG A 125 -5.13 -5.80 4.68
CA ARG A 125 -5.47 -4.96 5.84
C ARG A 125 -5.34 -3.46 5.57
N ARG A 126 -5.05 -3.03 4.32
CA ARG A 126 -4.78 -1.64 3.95
C ARG A 126 -5.79 -1.10 2.95
N VAL A 127 -6.15 0.15 3.13
CA VAL A 127 -6.79 0.99 2.10
C VAL A 127 -5.67 1.72 1.37
N PHE A 128 -5.63 1.60 0.05
CA PHE A 128 -4.56 2.15 -0.79
C PHE A 128 -4.96 3.47 -1.42
N PHE A 129 -4.01 4.40 -1.44
CA PHE A 129 -4.11 5.66 -2.15
C PHE A 129 -2.88 5.84 -3.05
N TRP A 130 -3.06 6.54 -4.15
CA TRP A 130 -1.98 6.93 -5.06
C TRP A 130 -1.70 8.43 -4.90
N PRO A 131 -0.44 8.83 -4.62
CA PRO A 131 -0.12 10.23 -4.34
C PRO A 131 0.01 11.09 -5.60
N THR A 132 0.07 10.50 -6.80
CA THR A 132 0.22 11.24 -8.06
C THR A 132 -0.62 10.67 -9.18
N GLN A 133 -1.01 11.54 -10.14
CA GLN A 133 -1.72 11.10 -11.35
C GLN A 133 -0.89 10.09 -12.19
N GLY A 134 0.44 10.24 -12.22
CA GLY A 134 1.31 9.30 -12.92
C GLY A 134 1.28 7.89 -12.33
N ARG A 135 1.24 7.79 -10.99
CA ARG A 135 1.09 6.51 -10.29
C ARG A 135 -0.31 5.93 -10.49
N LEU A 136 -1.33 6.77 -10.39
CA LEU A 136 -2.72 6.40 -10.69
C LEU A 136 -2.86 5.85 -12.12
N ALA A 137 -2.34 6.55 -13.12
CA ALA A 137 -2.43 6.15 -14.53
C ALA A 137 -1.78 4.79 -14.80
N LYS A 138 -0.60 4.53 -14.21
CA LYS A 138 0.07 3.22 -14.30
C LYS A 138 -0.80 2.09 -13.72
N HIS A 139 -1.47 2.35 -12.61
CA HIS A 139 -2.37 1.36 -11.98
C HIS A 139 -3.66 1.16 -12.80
N ILE A 140 -4.27 2.25 -13.26
CA ILE A 140 -5.50 2.21 -14.09
C ILE A 140 -5.23 1.45 -15.40
N GLY A 141 -4.12 1.73 -16.09
CA GLY A 141 -3.79 1.07 -17.35
C GLY A 141 -3.75 -0.44 -17.24
N ALA A 142 -3.11 -0.96 -16.19
CA ALA A 142 -3.09 -2.40 -15.91
C ALA A 142 -4.49 -2.95 -15.57
N SER A 143 -5.31 -2.17 -14.88
CA SER A 143 -6.63 -2.58 -14.39
C SER A 143 -7.73 -2.51 -15.47
N LEU A 144 -7.65 -1.53 -16.39
CA LEU A 144 -8.60 -1.37 -17.48
C LEU A 144 -8.44 -2.48 -18.55
N ALA A 145 -7.26 -3.06 -18.70
CA ALA A 145 -7.04 -4.23 -19.56
C ALA A 145 -7.96 -5.40 -19.20
N ALA A 146 -8.49 -5.46 -17.98
CA ALA A 146 -9.49 -6.44 -17.55
C ALA A 146 -10.95 -6.08 -17.94
N GLY A 147 -11.18 -4.96 -18.65
CA GLY A 147 -12.49 -4.60 -19.23
C GLY A 147 -13.55 -4.11 -18.23
N ARG A 148 -13.19 -3.85 -16.96
CA ARG A 148 -14.17 -3.42 -15.95
C ARG A 148 -14.09 -1.92 -15.68
N PRO A 149 -15.24 -1.18 -15.72
CA PRO A 149 -15.28 0.24 -15.38
C PRO A 149 -14.76 0.49 -13.96
N LYS A 150 -13.95 1.53 -13.81
CA LYS A 150 -13.41 1.97 -12.52
C LYS A 150 -13.99 3.33 -12.15
N ILE A 151 -14.07 3.58 -10.86
CA ILE A 151 -14.30 4.91 -10.32
C ILE A 151 -13.03 5.35 -9.61
N VAL A 152 -12.61 6.58 -9.88
CA VAL A 152 -11.50 7.25 -9.21
C VAL A 152 -12.10 8.28 -8.26
N PHE A 153 -11.77 8.17 -7.00
CA PHE A 153 -12.01 9.19 -5.99
C PHE A 153 -10.75 10.03 -5.85
N SER A 154 -10.92 11.34 -5.87
CA SER A 154 -9.84 12.31 -5.66
C SER A 154 -10.12 13.07 -4.38
N PHE A 155 -9.21 13.01 -3.43
CA PHE A 155 -9.32 13.61 -2.11
C PHE A 155 -8.34 14.77 -1.97
N GLU A 156 -8.79 15.90 -1.44
CA GLU A 156 -7.86 16.94 -1.00
C GLU A 156 -7.06 16.43 0.20
N THR A 157 -5.73 16.38 0.08
CA THR A 157 -4.86 15.76 1.08
C THR A 157 -4.97 16.43 2.45
N ARG A 158 -5.07 17.76 2.50
CA ARG A 158 -5.23 18.48 3.76
C ARG A 158 -6.55 18.11 4.46
N SER A 159 -7.63 17.99 3.70
CA SER A 159 -8.93 17.54 4.20
C SER A 159 -8.86 16.10 4.74
N VAL A 160 -8.15 15.20 4.04
CA VAL A 160 -7.91 13.83 4.53
C VAL A 160 -7.24 13.85 5.90
N PHE A 161 -6.17 14.61 6.07
CA PHE A 161 -5.41 14.66 7.32
C PHE A 161 -6.11 15.46 8.43
N ASN A 162 -7.14 16.24 8.14
CA ASN A 162 -8.00 16.85 9.16
C ASN A 162 -8.95 15.84 9.80
N VAL A 163 -9.25 14.74 9.10
CA VAL A 163 -10.20 13.72 9.52
C VAL A 163 -9.51 12.44 9.98
N LEU A 164 -8.41 12.06 9.30
CA LEU A 164 -7.65 10.85 9.59
C LEU A 164 -6.30 11.21 10.22
N ASP A 165 -5.91 10.44 11.24
CA ASP A 165 -4.61 10.62 11.88
C ASP A 165 -3.47 10.37 10.90
N PHE A 166 -2.64 11.41 10.66
CA PHE A 166 -1.49 11.34 9.77
C PHE A 166 -0.46 10.27 10.18
N ASN A 167 -0.27 10.06 11.48
CA ASN A 167 0.67 9.07 12.01
C ASN A 167 0.21 7.62 11.77
N SER A 168 -1.04 7.43 11.40
CA SER A 168 -1.57 6.12 11.02
C SER A 168 -1.28 5.76 9.56
N PHE A 169 -0.90 6.74 8.73
CA PHE A 169 -0.52 6.45 7.34
C PHE A 169 0.83 5.76 7.25
N GLU A 170 0.94 4.89 6.24
CA GLU A 170 2.19 4.22 5.88
C GLU A 170 2.46 4.43 4.39
N PHE A 171 3.74 4.58 4.06
CA PHE A 171 4.22 4.88 2.72
C PHE A 171 5.06 3.73 2.16
N SER A 172 4.86 3.43 0.88
CA SER A 172 5.69 2.48 0.15
C SER A 172 6.40 3.15 -1.02
N ALA A 173 7.66 2.78 -1.23
CA ALA A 173 8.46 3.24 -2.36
C ALA A 173 8.27 2.40 -3.63
N ILE A 174 7.50 1.32 -3.54
CA ILE A 174 7.28 0.36 -4.63
C ILE A 174 5.78 0.15 -4.86
N ASN A 175 5.44 -0.39 -6.03
CA ASN A 175 4.12 -0.97 -6.25
C ASN A 175 4.10 -2.36 -5.59
N SER A 176 3.41 -2.45 -4.47
CA SER A 176 3.40 -3.64 -3.60
C SER A 176 2.71 -4.85 -4.23
N GLY A 177 1.73 -4.62 -5.10
CA GLY A 177 0.98 -5.68 -5.79
C GLY A 177 1.67 -6.26 -7.01
N ASN A 178 2.75 -5.64 -7.53
CA ASN A 178 3.42 -6.09 -8.74
C ASN A 178 4.57 -7.04 -8.43
N THR A 179 4.43 -8.32 -8.82
CA THR A 179 5.48 -9.35 -8.70
C THR A 179 6.13 -9.73 -10.04
N MET A 180 5.82 -9.02 -11.12
CA MET A 180 6.34 -9.31 -12.46
C MET A 180 7.71 -8.65 -12.69
N ARG A 181 8.54 -9.29 -13.53
CA ARG A 181 9.82 -8.77 -14.06
C ARG A 181 10.66 -7.97 -13.05
N LYS A 182 11.63 -8.60 -12.44
CA LYS A 182 12.56 -7.94 -11.49
C LYS A 182 11.81 -7.19 -10.37
N ALA A 183 10.80 -7.84 -9.80
CA ALA A 183 10.04 -7.28 -8.70
C ALA A 183 10.98 -6.83 -7.57
N ALA A 184 10.75 -5.64 -7.05
CA ALA A 184 11.54 -5.13 -5.92
C ALA A 184 11.37 -6.06 -4.71
N ALA A 185 12.44 -6.24 -3.97
CA ALA A 185 12.42 -6.92 -2.68
C ALA A 185 11.41 -6.24 -1.74
N ARG A 186 10.65 -7.04 -0.99
CA ARG A 186 9.56 -6.57 -0.12
C ARG A 186 9.43 -7.43 1.12
N GLY A 187 8.89 -6.84 2.18
CA GLY A 187 8.75 -7.51 3.47
C GLY A 187 8.11 -6.57 4.49
N SER A 188 8.37 -6.81 5.77
CA SER A 188 7.85 -6.01 6.88
C SER A 188 8.17 -4.51 6.77
N SER A 189 9.34 -4.16 6.22
CA SER A 189 9.79 -2.78 6.02
C SER A 189 9.31 -2.13 4.71
N THR A 190 8.41 -2.75 3.96
CA THR A 190 7.90 -2.16 2.71
C THR A 190 6.97 -0.98 2.95
N PHE A 191 6.19 -1.02 4.02
CA PHE A 191 5.31 0.04 4.45
C PHE A 191 5.85 0.66 5.72
N LEU A 192 6.24 1.93 5.65
CA LEU A 192 6.85 2.66 6.74
C LEU A 192 5.94 3.82 7.17
N LYS A 193 5.88 4.07 8.47
CA LYS A 193 5.24 5.27 9.02
C LYS A 193 5.95 6.54 8.53
N ALA A 194 5.26 7.68 8.61
CA ALA A 194 5.84 8.97 8.25
C ALA A 194 7.14 9.27 9.03
N SER A 195 7.22 8.83 10.30
CA SER A 195 8.41 8.96 11.16
C SER A 195 9.64 8.24 10.61
N ASP A 196 9.44 7.11 9.93
CA ASP A 196 10.51 6.20 9.53
C ASP A 196 10.79 6.23 8.03
N TYR A 197 9.93 6.94 7.27
CA TYR A 197 10.03 6.96 5.82
C TYR A 197 11.12 7.96 5.36
N PRO A 198 12.15 7.52 4.63
CA PRO A 198 13.27 8.37 4.20
C PRO A 198 12.88 9.25 3.01
N PHE A 199 11.91 10.13 3.19
CA PHE A 199 11.28 10.91 2.12
C PHE A 199 12.28 11.79 1.37
N GLN A 200 13.10 12.56 2.09
CA GLN A 200 14.04 13.50 1.48
C GLN A 200 15.11 12.78 0.64
N GLU A 201 15.64 11.66 1.14
CA GLU A 201 16.59 10.85 0.39
C GLU A 201 15.96 10.30 -0.90
N ARG A 202 14.72 9.79 -0.81
CA ARG A 202 14.02 9.25 -1.96
C ARG A 202 13.65 10.32 -2.98
N ARG A 203 13.18 11.49 -2.51
CA ARG A 203 12.89 12.66 -3.35
C ARG A 203 14.12 13.12 -4.13
N LYS A 204 15.26 13.22 -3.45
CA LYS A 204 16.54 13.58 -4.08
C LYS A 204 16.97 12.58 -5.15
N ARG A 205 16.79 11.28 -4.88
CA ARG A 205 17.26 10.20 -5.77
C ARG A 205 16.31 9.92 -6.93
N ARG A 206 14.99 10.03 -6.76
CA ARG A 206 13.96 9.58 -7.71
C ARG A 206 13.03 10.69 -8.20
N GLY A 207 13.16 11.89 -7.68
CA GLY A 207 12.21 12.98 -7.90
C GLY A 207 10.91 12.81 -7.09
N LEU A 208 10.12 13.87 -7.02
CA LEU A 208 8.89 13.92 -6.23
C LEU A 208 7.85 12.86 -6.68
N GLY A 209 7.67 12.70 -8.00
CA GLY A 209 6.68 11.77 -8.57
C GLY A 209 6.91 10.30 -8.23
N ASP A 210 8.14 9.93 -7.87
CA ASP A 210 8.56 8.56 -7.58
C ASP A 210 9.11 8.38 -6.15
N ALA A 211 9.09 9.44 -5.32
CA ALA A 211 9.54 9.36 -3.94
C ALA A 211 8.63 8.45 -3.09
N ILE A 212 7.32 8.53 -3.32
CA ILE A 212 6.31 7.63 -2.73
C ILE A 212 5.52 7.00 -3.88
N ALA A 213 5.41 5.67 -3.88
CA ALA A 213 4.65 4.93 -4.88
C ALA A 213 3.20 4.69 -4.44
N GLU A 214 3.02 4.36 -3.17
CA GLU A 214 1.72 4.07 -2.57
C GLU A 214 1.65 4.70 -1.18
N VAL A 215 0.47 5.16 -0.83
CA VAL A 215 0.07 5.66 0.49
C VAL A 215 -1.01 4.73 1.00
N THR A 216 -0.91 4.29 2.24
CA THR A 216 -1.89 3.37 2.81
C THR A 216 -2.40 3.87 4.14
N TYR A 217 -3.68 3.56 4.42
CA TYR A 217 -4.33 3.77 5.71
C TYR A 217 -4.80 2.41 6.25
N PRO A 218 -4.66 2.16 7.55
CA PRO A 218 -4.99 0.85 8.10
C PRO A 218 -6.50 0.61 8.10
N TYR A 219 -6.87 -0.61 7.74
CA TYR A 219 -8.17 -1.23 7.90
C TYR A 219 -9.32 -0.57 7.14
N ALA A 220 -9.76 0.66 7.51
CA ALA A 220 -10.90 1.30 6.88
C ALA A 220 -10.91 2.82 7.08
N VAL A 221 -11.50 3.54 6.11
CA VAL A 221 -12.02 4.90 6.27
C VAL A 221 -13.53 4.78 6.35
N THR A 222 -14.13 5.07 7.49
CA THR A 222 -15.58 4.91 7.71
C THR A 222 -16.40 5.82 6.81
N SER A 223 -17.69 5.52 6.62
CA SER A 223 -18.58 6.39 5.82
C SER A 223 -18.72 7.80 6.42
N SER A 224 -18.71 7.95 7.74
CA SER A 224 -18.72 9.26 8.41
C SER A 224 -17.42 10.05 8.17
N GLN A 225 -16.26 9.40 8.27
CA GLN A 225 -14.98 10.00 7.92
C GLN A 225 -14.93 10.39 6.45
N LEU A 226 -15.37 9.50 5.55
CA LEU A 226 -15.40 9.76 4.13
C LEU A 226 -16.30 10.96 3.76
N ALA A 227 -17.46 11.09 4.42
CA ALA A 227 -18.36 12.21 4.24
C ALA A 227 -17.78 13.56 4.71
N ALA A 228 -16.84 13.54 5.67
CA ALA A 228 -16.16 14.73 6.18
C ALA A 228 -14.93 15.15 5.34
N ILE A 229 -14.49 14.31 4.41
CA ILE A 229 -13.34 14.60 3.54
C ILE A 229 -13.81 15.24 2.24
N CYS A 230 -13.17 16.35 1.84
CA CYS A 230 -13.38 16.97 0.53
C CYS A 230 -13.00 16.00 -0.60
N MET A 231 -13.99 15.58 -1.39
CA MET A 231 -13.84 14.52 -2.37
C MET A 231 -14.56 14.85 -3.68
N THR A 232 -13.93 14.49 -4.79
CA THR A 232 -14.56 14.40 -6.10
C THR A 232 -14.44 12.98 -6.65
N SER A 233 -15.32 12.58 -7.56
CA SER A 233 -15.25 11.26 -8.17
C SER A 233 -15.44 11.33 -9.69
N LYS A 234 -14.75 10.43 -10.42
CA LYS A 234 -14.83 10.30 -11.87
C LYS A 234 -14.86 8.83 -12.28
N ILE A 235 -15.81 8.45 -13.11
CA ILE A 235 -15.84 7.13 -13.73
C ILE A 235 -14.86 7.10 -14.89
N VAL A 236 -14.00 6.09 -14.92
CA VAL A 236 -13.05 5.83 -16.00
C VAL A 236 -13.49 4.55 -16.72
N LEU A 237 -13.81 4.69 -17.98
CA LEU A 237 -14.18 3.59 -18.87
C LEU A 237 -12.97 3.17 -19.70
N HIS A 238 -12.92 1.89 -20.09
CA HIS A 238 -11.98 1.45 -21.12
C HIS A 238 -12.33 2.17 -22.43
N PRO A 239 -11.38 2.77 -23.15
CA PRO A 239 -11.65 3.19 -24.51
C PRO A 239 -12.10 1.94 -25.30
N ARG A 240 -13.27 2.03 -25.96
CA ARG A 240 -13.71 0.93 -26.84
C ARG A 240 -12.60 0.71 -27.88
N PRO A 241 -12.22 -0.55 -28.17
CA PRO A 241 -11.39 -0.79 -29.32
C PRO A 241 -12.13 -0.23 -30.56
N ALA A 242 -11.40 0.57 -31.33
CA ALA A 242 -11.90 1.11 -32.60
C ALA A 242 -12.14 -0.02 -33.59
#